data_e6e2c259dccb62d575c39f70c1e56b72
#
_entry.id   e6e2c259dccb62d575c39f70c1e56b72
#
_cell.length_a   1.000
_cell.length_b   1.000
_cell.length_c   1.000
_cell.angle_alpha   90.00
_cell.angle_beta   90.00
_cell.angle_gamma   90.00
#
_symmetry.space_group_name_H-M   'P 1'
#
loop_
_entity.id
_entity.type
_entity.pdbx_description
1 polymer ?
#
loop_
_entity_poly.entity_id
_entity_poly.type
_entity_poly.pdbx_seq_one_letter_code
_entity_poly.pdbx_strand_id
1 'polypeptide(L)'
;VKTPKDLLPLMSAINPKEKNAEGIYTFKMPQPIAPYLIALAVGDVQYQPIDNRTGVYAEPGLLKAAAWEFADMGKMVTAAEKLYGKYPWEQFDVLVLPPSFPFGGMENPRLTFATPTAIVGDRSMTNLIAHELAHSWSGNLVTNSTWDDFWVNEGFTVYFERRIMEELEGKDYADMISVIGFQDLETSMKNIPEKYTSLKVNMTGANPDDAFSDVPYDKGYLFLKMLEDKYGREKFDKFLNQYFSSHAFQTMTTEKFVDYLKANLTNGDDSFVQEWIYNTGWPKDLKKPTSKLFDLAEAQLKQDITNGRNKVAPKKVAISTKSTNEWVHFIRQIDTTKNTKEDLAYLDAIYDFTNSKNPEIECAWFE
;
A
#
# COMPACT_ATOMS: atom_id res chain seq x y z
N VAL A 1 8.60 -28.90 8.55
CA VAL A 1 9.56 -28.53 7.50
C VAL A 1 10.95 -28.99 7.90
N LYS A 2 11.72 -29.52 6.95
CA LYS A 2 13.14 -29.88 7.14
C LYS A 2 13.98 -29.09 6.13
N THR A 3 15.01 -28.40 6.61
CA THR A 3 15.89 -27.54 5.82
C THR A 3 17.37 -27.86 6.09
N PRO A 4 18.30 -27.38 5.26
CA PRO A 4 19.68 -27.23 5.66
C PRO A 4 19.78 -26.48 6.99
N LYS A 5 20.77 -26.82 7.83
CA LYS A 5 20.88 -26.30 9.21
C LYS A 5 21.25 -24.81 9.25
N ASP A 6 21.83 -24.31 8.20
CA ASP A 6 22.24 -22.91 7.99
C ASP A 6 21.12 -22.03 7.44
N LEU A 7 19.94 -22.60 7.13
CA LEU A 7 18.77 -21.88 6.64
C LEU A 7 17.62 -21.87 7.65
N LEU A 8 16.87 -20.78 7.69
CA LEU A 8 15.68 -20.60 8.53
C LEU A 8 14.43 -20.70 7.66
N PRO A 9 13.52 -21.68 7.91
CA PRO A 9 12.21 -21.69 7.29
C PRO A 9 11.23 -20.80 8.05
N LEU A 10 10.34 -20.12 7.32
CA LEU A 10 9.28 -19.27 7.83
C LEU A 10 7.98 -19.58 7.11
N MET A 11 6.86 -19.45 7.80
CA MET A 11 5.52 -19.71 7.25
C MET A 11 4.50 -18.70 7.77
N SER A 12 3.30 -18.67 7.18
CA SER A 12 2.11 -18.00 7.74
C SER A 12 1.66 -18.68 9.03
N ALA A 13 2.47 -18.60 10.09
CA ALA A 13 2.30 -19.35 11.32
C ALA A 13 3.11 -18.72 12.47
N ILE A 14 3.14 -19.41 13.62
CA ILE A 14 4.10 -19.09 14.69
C ILE A 14 5.50 -19.44 14.19
N ASN A 15 6.37 -18.47 14.03
CA ASN A 15 7.67 -18.61 13.42
C ASN A 15 8.81 -18.71 14.43
N PRO A 16 9.86 -19.53 14.14
CA PRO A 16 11.09 -19.54 14.90
C PRO A 16 11.86 -18.22 14.71
N LYS A 17 12.52 -17.75 15.75
CA LYS A 17 13.36 -16.54 15.72
C LYS A 17 14.82 -16.86 15.41
N GLU A 18 15.21 -18.13 15.53
CA GLU A 18 16.59 -18.60 15.35
C GLU A 18 16.65 -19.96 14.64
N LYS A 19 17.75 -20.24 13.99
CA LYS A 19 18.04 -21.54 13.38
C LYS A 19 18.28 -22.58 14.48
N ASN A 20 17.85 -23.82 14.24
CA ASN A 20 18.12 -24.93 15.16
C ASN A 20 19.14 -25.93 14.58
N ALA A 21 19.80 -26.64 15.46
CA ALA A 21 20.89 -27.56 15.11
C ALA A 21 20.43 -28.79 14.29
N GLU A 22 19.15 -29.09 14.27
CA GLU A 22 18.59 -30.27 13.57
C GLU A 22 18.09 -29.91 12.17
N GLY A 23 17.76 -28.63 11.92
CA GLY A 23 17.13 -28.16 10.69
C GLY A 23 15.67 -28.67 10.54
N ILE A 24 15.02 -29.05 11.65
CA ILE A 24 13.64 -29.55 11.67
C ILE A 24 12.76 -28.57 12.45
N TYR A 25 11.67 -28.12 11.81
CA TYR A 25 10.78 -27.10 12.36
C TYR A 25 9.33 -27.55 12.28
N THR A 26 8.57 -27.23 13.32
CA THR A 26 7.11 -27.44 13.38
C THR A 26 6.41 -26.09 13.42
N PHE A 27 5.45 -25.90 12.53
CA PHE A 27 4.66 -24.68 12.43
C PHE A 27 3.23 -24.93 12.92
N LYS A 28 2.68 -23.90 13.58
CA LYS A 28 1.29 -23.90 14.03
C LYS A 28 0.65 -22.57 13.65
N MET A 29 -0.48 -22.63 12.96
CA MET A 29 -1.36 -21.49 12.68
C MET A 29 -2.65 -21.69 13.46
N PRO A 30 -2.87 -20.96 14.58
CA PRO A 30 -4.05 -21.15 15.44
C PRO A 30 -5.34 -20.67 14.81
N GLN A 31 -5.27 -19.59 14.00
CA GLN A 31 -6.42 -18.98 13.35
C GLN A 31 -6.70 -19.66 11.99
N PRO A 32 -7.97 -19.78 11.58
CA PRO A 32 -8.29 -20.25 10.23
C PRO A 32 -7.85 -19.19 9.20
N ILE A 33 -7.20 -19.65 8.13
CA ILE A 33 -6.77 -18.81 7.00
C ILE A 33 -7.22 -19.41 5.68
N ALA A 34 -7.42 -18.57 4.67
CA ALA A 34 -7.67 -19.00 3.31
C ALA A 34 -6.44 -19.73 2.74
N PRO A 35 -6.60 -20.76 1.86
CA PRO A 35 -5.47 -21.51 1.33
C PRO A 35 -4.40 -20.69 0.62
N TYR A 36 -4.77 -19.60 -0.06
CA TYR A 36 -3.84 -18.74 -0.78
C TYR A 36 -2.88 -17.97 0.16
N LEU A 37 -3.23 -17.84 1.43
CA LEU A 37 -2.41 -17.20 2.47
C LEU A 37 -1.34 -18.13 3.08
N ILE A 38 -1.28 -19.40 2.65
CA ILE A 38 -0.25 -20.32 3.12
C ILE A 38 1.04 -20.01 2.40
N ALA A 39 2.02 -19.46 3.12
CA ALA A 39 3.33 -19.13 2.60
C ALA A 39 4.41 -19.98 3.22
N LEU A 40 5.48 -20.19 2.45
CA LEU A 40 6.73 -20.81 2.91
C LEU A 40 7.91 -20.04 2.31
N ALA A 41 8.79 -19.57 3.17
CA ALA A 41 10.10 -19.04 2.78
C ALA A 41 11.20 -19.83 3.48
N VAL A 42 12.33 -20.01 2.81
CA VAL A 42 13.54 -20.66 3.36
C VAL A 42 14.74 -19.86 2.92
N GLY A 43 15.54 -19.35 3.84
CA GLY A 43 16.68 -18.51 3.49
C GLY A 43 17.69 -18.34 4.63
N ASP A 44 18.82 -17.74 4.30
CA ASP A 44 19.76 -17.25 5.31
C ASP A 44 19.27 -15.91 5.86
N VAL A 45 18.21 -15.98 6.67
CA VAL A 45 17.58 -14.79 7.25
C VAL A 45 17.79 -14.76 8.77
N GLN A 46 17.77 -13.57 9.32
CA GLN A 46 17.85 -13.30 10.76
C GLN A 46 16.62 -12.49 11.18
N TYR A 47 16.30 -12.53 12.47
CA TYR A 47 15.17 -11.81 13.06
C TYR A 47 15.66 -10.65 13.93
N GLN A 48 14.97 -9.51 13.80
CA GLN A 48 15.11 -8.39 14.72
C GLN A 48 13.74 -7.97 15.24
N PRO A 49 13.48 -8.03 16.55
CA PRO A 49 12.25 -7.50 17.13
C PRO A 49 12.24 -5.97 17.04
N ILE A 50 11.07 -5.41 16.74
CA ILE A 50 10.81 -3.97 16.81
C ILE A 50 10.14 -3.65 18.15
N ASP A 51 9.11 -4.41 18.50
CA ASP A 51 8.45 -4.37 19.80
C ASP A 51 7.97 -5.77 20.23
N ASN A 52 7.03 -5.84 21.18
CA ASN A 52 6.50 -7.12 21.68
C ASN A 52 5.59 -7.87 20.71
N ARG A 53 5.10 -7.22 19.65
CA ARG A 53 4.16 -7.78 18.65
C ARG A 53 4.66 -7.69 17.21
N THR A 54 5.77 -7.00 16.97
CA THR A 54 6.26 -6.76 15.62
C THR A 54 7.74 -7.05 15.50
N GLY A 55 8.17 -7.50 14.33
CA GLY A 55 9.58 -7.74 14.03
C GLY A 55 9.84 -7.89 12.53
N VAL A 56 11.11 -7.96 12.20
CA VAL A 56 11.57 -8.05 10.81
C VAL A 56 12.47 -9.27 10.66
N TYR A 57 12.23 -10.05 9.62
CA TYR A 57 13.15 -11.03 9.06
C TYR A 57 13.78 -10.46 7.79
N ALA A 58 15.07 -10.59 7.66
CA ALA A 58 15.80 -10.22 6.44
C ALA A 58 17.13 -10.94 6.36
N GLU A 59 17.75 -10.93 5.19
CA GLU A 59 19.15 -11.34 5.05
C GLU A 59 20.06 -10.44 5.93
N PRO A 60 21.20 -10.99 6.43
CA PRO A 60 22.04 -10.28 7.40
C PRO A 60 22.48 -8.88 6.97
N GLY A 61 22.73 -8.69 5.67
CA GLY A 61 23.16 -7.40 5.11
C GLY A 61 22.09 -6.31 5.11
N LEU A 62 20.81 -6.71 5.12
CA LEU A 62 19.66 -5.80 5.00
C LEU A 62 18.92 -5.59 6.33
N LEU A 63 19.08 -6.50 7.28
CA LEU A 63 18.27 -6.56 8.51
C LEU A 63 18.22 -5.24 9.29
N LYS A 64 19.37 -4.58 9.47
CA LYS A 64 19.45 -3.30 10.23
C LYS A 64 18.71 -2.17 9.51
N ALA A 65 18.86 -2.08 8.19
CA ALA A 65 18.18 -1.08 7.37
C ALA A 65 16.67 -1.30 7.40
N ALA A 66 16.22 -2.55 7.22
CA ALA A 66 14.81 -2.92 7.28
C ALA A 66 14.20 -2.63 8.67
N ALA A 67 14.88 -3.00 9.76
CA ALA A 67 14.40 -2.72 11.10
C ALA A 67 14.33 -1.22 11.42
N TRP A 68 15.22 -0.42 10.85
CA TRP A 68 15.18 1.04 10.98
C TRP A 68 14.03 1.64 10.17
N GLU A 69 13.86 1.18 8.92
CA GLU A 69 12.79 1.66 8.02
C GLU A 69 11.41 1.36 8.61
N PHE A 70 11.19 0.15 9.12
CA PHE A 70 9.90 -0.32 9.62
C PHE A 70 9.71 -0.14 11.13
N ALA A 71 10.48 0.75 11.76
CA ALA A 71 10.45 0.93 13.22
C ALA A 71 9.09 1.38 13.78
N ASP A 72 8.20 1.91 12.94
CA ASP A 72 6.89 2.40 13.37
C ASP A 72 5.75 1.35 13.23
N MET A 73 6.06 0.08 12.88
CA MET A 73 5.04 -0.99 12.74
C MET A 73 4.14 -1.13 13.96
N GLY A 74 4.68 -1.05 15.17
CA GLY A 74 3.88 -1.14 16.40
C GLY A 74 2.88 0.02 16.56
N LYS A 75 3.25 1.22 16.08
CA LYS A 75 2.34 2.36 16.04
C LYS A 75 1.24 2.15 14.99
N MET A 76 1.58 1.58 13.82
CA MET A 76 0.60 1.21 12.78
C MET A 76 -0.43 0.22 13.32
N VAL A 77 0.02 -0.85 14.01
CA VAL A 77 -0.88 -1.82 14.66
C VAL A 77 -1.79 -1.12 15.66
N THR A 78 -1.26 -0.23 16.48
CA THR A 78 -2.04 0.51 17.48
C THR A 78 -3.08 1.44 16.84
N ALA A 79 -2.71 2.14 15.76
CA ALA A 79 -3.62 3.00 14.99
C ALA A 79 -4.75 2.18 14.34
N ALA A 80 -4.39 1.04 13.72
CA ALA A 80 -5.35 0.14 13.11
C ALA A 80 -6.33 -0.46 14.14
N GLU A 81 -5.84 -0.88 15.31
CA GLU A 81 -6.70 -1.39 16.39
C GLU A 81 -7.71 -0.35 16.90
N LYS A 82 -7.31 0.91 16.97
CA LYS A 82 -8.20 2.02 17.36
C LYS A 82 -9.33 2.23 16.34
N LEU A 83 -9.04 2.03 15.05
CA LEU A 83 -10.00 2.23 13.96
C LEU A 83 -10.89 1.00 13.72
N TYR A 84 -10.33 -0.20 13.73
CA TYR A 84 -10.96 -1.41 13.19
C TYR A 84 -11.13 -2.55 14.21
N GLY A 85 -10.71 -2.35 15.45
CA GLY A 85 -10.78 -3.34 16.51
C GLY A 85 -9.50 -4.15 16.66
N LYS A 86 -9.47 -5.01 17.67
CA LYS A 86 -8.28 -5.75 18.07
C LYS A 86 -7.65 -6.52 16.91
N TYR A 87 -6.32 -6.43 16.77
CA TYR A 87 -5.53 -7.20 15.82
C TYR A 87 -5.66 -8.72 16.11
N PRO A 88 -6.19 -9.52 15.16
CA PRO A 88 -6.59 -10.90 15.45
C PRO A 88 -5.46 -11.93 15.35
N TRP A 89 -4.28 -11.53 14.83
CA TRP A 89 -3.21 -12.45 14.43
C TRP A 89 -2.06 -12.55 15.45
N GLU A 90 -2.13 -11.83 16.59
CA GLU A 90 -1.15 -11.77 17.68
C GLU A 90 0.20 -11.14 17.30
N GLN A 91 0.89 -11.66 16.29
CA GLN A 91 2.20 -11.21 15.82
C GLN A 91 2.08 -10.65 14.39
N PHE A 92 2.68 -9.51 14.13
CA PHE A 92 2.85 -8.89 12.81
C PHE A 92 4.34 -8.79 12.50
N ASP A 93 4.88 -9.80 11.82
CA ASP A 93 6.26 -9.82 11.37
C ASP A 93 6.32 -9.58 9.84
N VAL A 94 7.36 -8.91 9.39
CA VAL A 94 7.66 -8.67 7.98
C VAL A 94 8.90 -9.44 7.57
N LEU A 95 8.84 -10.18 6.46
CA LEU A 95 10.00 -10.75 5.79
C LEU A 95 10.33 -9.93 4.55
N VAL A 96 11.51 -9.32 4.55
CA VAL A 96 12.03 -8.64 3.36
C VAL A 96 12.61 -9.70 2.41
N LEU A 97 12.05 -9.75 1.20
CA LEU A 97 12.42 -10.70 0.16
C LEU A 97 13.52 -10.14 -0.76
N PRO A 98 14.17 -11.00 -1.58
CA PRO A 98 15.08 -10.55 -2.62
C PRO A 98 14.38 -9.69 -3.68
N PRO A 99 15.13 -8.87 -4.48
CA PRO A 99 14.57 -8.02 -5.53
C PRO A 99 13.82 -8.76 -6.65
N SER A 100 13.94 -10.08 -6.72
CA SER A 100 13.18 -10.93 -7.65
C SER A 100 11.73 -11.16 -7.24
N PHE A 101 11.32 -10.73 -6.05
CA PHE A 101 9.92 -10.76 -5.62
C PHE A 101 9.10 -9.78 -6.49
N PRO A 102 8.06 -10.27 -7.21
CA PRO A 102 7.45 -9.49 -8.29
C PRO A 102 6.39 -8.48 -7.82
N PHE A 103 6.07 -8.46 -6.51
CA PHE A 103 5.03 -7.59 -5.95
C PHE A 103 5.62 -6.61 -4.94
N GLY A 104 4.82 -5.62 -4.52
CA GLY A 104 5.17 -4.75 -3.39
C GLY A 104 5.19 -5.52 -2.08
N GLY A 105 4.11 -6.24 -1.79
CA GLY A 105 3.96 -7.08 -0.61
C GLY A 105 3.06 -8.28 -0.86
N MET A 106 2.87 -9.05 0.20
CA MET A 106 1.88 -10.13 0.30
C MET A 106 1.47 -10.31 1.76
N GLU A 107 0.20 -10.28 1.99
CA GLU A 107 -0.46 -10.16 3.30
C GLU A 107 -0.48 -11.46 4.14
N ASN A 108 0.46 -12.35 3.97
CA ASN A 108 0.47 -13.60 4.73
C ASN A 108 0.32 -13.36 6.24
N PRO A 109 -0.71 -13.88 6.92
CA PRO A 109 -0.91 -13.65 8.35
C PRO A 109 0.32 -14.06 9.16
N ARG A 110 0.76 -13.21 10.10
CA ARG A 110 1.93 -13.37 10.97
C ARG A 110 3.28 -13.31 10.24
N LEU A 111 3.31 -13.19 8.90
CA LEU A 111 4.53 -13.11 8.09
C LEU A 111 4.28 -12.40 6.76
N THR A 112 4.07 -11.12 6.82
CA THR A 112 3.99 -10.28 5.60
C THR A 112 5.27 -10.39 4.78
N PHE A 113 5.14 -10.60 3.47
CA PHE A 113 6.25 -10.47 2.55
C PHE A 113 6.34 -9.01 2.07
N ALA A 114 7.54 -8.48 1.95
CA ALA A 114 7.77 -7.13 1.45
C ALA A 114 8.95 -7.06 0.47
N THR A 115 8.80 -6.22 -0.55
CA THR A 115 9.89 -5.89 -1.47
C THR A 115 11.00 -5.11 -0.75
N PRO A 116 12.28 -5.32 -1.10
CA PRO A 116 13.36 -4.51 -0.56
C PRO A 116 13.34 -3.06 -1.05
N THR A 117 12.59 -2.72 -2.11
CA THR A 117 12.48 -1.35 -2.63
C THR A 117 11.74 -0.41 -1.66
N ALA A 118 11.00 -0.95 -0.69
CA ALA A 118 10.40 -0.17 0.38
C ALA A 118 11.43 0.41 1.38
N ILE A 119 12.69 -0.04 1.31
CA ILE A 119 13.78 0.41 2.20
C ILE A 119 14.53 1.55 1.50
N VAL A 120 13.97 2.76 1.59
CA VAL A 120 14.49 3.96 0.92
C VAL A 120 15.37 4.83 1.81
N GLY A 121 15.40 4.57 3.13
CA GLY A 121 16.26 5.25 4.08
C GLY A 121 15.70 6.56 4.65
N ASP A 122 14.41 6.83 4.45
CA ASP A 122 13.72 8.00 5.00
C ASP A 122 12.31 7.70 5.58
N ARG A 123 11.89 6.43 5.56
CA ARG A 123 10.58 5.92 6.01
C ARG A 123 9.38 6.43 5.21
N SER A 124 9.59 7.06 4.08
CA SER A 124 8.50 7.65 3.30
C SER A 124 7.68 6.64 2.51
N MET A 125 8.19 5.39 2.33
CA MET A 125 7.52 4.31 1.62
C MET A 125 6.86 3.27 2.55
N THR A 126 6.73 3.59 3.84
CA THR A 126 6.17 2.65 4.83
C THR A 126 4.66 2.46 4.73
N ASN A 127 3.98 3.23 3.87
CA ASN A 127 2.59 2.99 3.52
C ASN A 127 2.35 1.58 2.96
N LEU A 128 3.33 0.96 2.28
CA LEU A 128 3.26 -0.45 1.90
C LEU A 128 3.04 -1.36 3.12
N ILE A 129 3.79 -1.13 4.21
CA ILE A 129 3.63 -1.93 5.43
C ILE A 129 2.27 -1.69 6.09
N ALA A 130 1.75 -0.45 6.01
CA ALA A 130 0.41 -0.14 6.47
C ALA A 130 -0.67 -0.82 5.60
N HIS A 131 -0.45 -0.94 4.29
CA HIS A 131 -1.29 -1.70 3.36
C HIS A 131 -1.35 -3.17 3.75
N GLU A 132 -0.20 -3.83 3.88
CA GLU A 132 -0.12 -5.24 4.27
C GLU A 132 -0.70 -5.50 5.68
N LEU A 133 -0.52 -4.56 6.59
CA LEU A 133 -1.17 -4.62 7.90
C LEU A 133 -2.70 -4.50 7.79
N ALA A 134 -3.21 -3.64 6.92
CA ALA A 134 -4.64 -3.43 6.73
C ALA A 134 -5.35 -4.68 6.24
N HIS A 135 -4.66 -5.53 5.46
CA HIS A 135 -5.14 -6.85 5.07
C HIS A 135 -5.47 -7.76 6.26
N SER A 136 -4.96 -7.48 7.43
CA SER A 136 -5.32 -8.22 8.64
C SER A 136 -6.82 -8.20 8.95
N TRP A 137 -7.54 -7.22 8.45
CA TRP A 137 -9.00 -7.12 8.48
C TRP A 137 -9.61 -7.38 7.11
N SER A 138 -9.16 -6.67 6.07
CA SER A 138 -9.66 -6.84 4.70
C SER A 138 -8.78 -7.81 3.93
N GLY A 139 -9.34 -8.92 3.49
CA GLY A 139 -8.61 -10.02 2.86
C GLY A 139 -8.41 -11.22 3.79
N ASN A 140 -7.81 -11.03 4.96
CA ASN A 140 -7.49 -12.13 5.88
C ASN A 140 -8.63 -12.46 6.84
N LEU A 141 -9.25 -11.45 7.49
CA LEU A 141 -10.35 -11.67 8.42
C LEU A 141 -11.68 -11.81 7.68
N VAL A 142 -11.92 -10.96 6.71
CA VAL A 142 -13.06 -11.02 5.77
C VAL A 142 -12.49 -11.13 4.38
N THR A 143 -12.65 -12.29 3.75
CA THR A 143 -12.02 -12.64 2.48
C THR A 143 -13.02 -12.49 1.32
N ASN A 144 -12.60 -11.99 0.18
CA ASN A 144 -13.42 -12.00 -1.03
C ASN A 144 -13.77 -13.44 -1.45
N SER A 145 -15.02 -13.67 -1.84
CA SER A 145 -15.50 -15.02 -2.17
C SER A 145 -14.92 -15.54 -3.48
N THR A 146 -14.74 -14.65 -4.45
CA THR A 146 -14.21 -14.94 -5.79
C THR A 146 -13.35 -13.78 -6.27
N TRP A 147 -12.63 -13.96 -7.37
CA TRP A 147 -11.87 -12.89 -8.02
C TRP A 147 -12.78 -11.79 -8.59
N ASP A 148 -14.05 -12.08 -8.84
CA ASP A 148 -15.04 -11.06 -9.23
C ASP A 148 -15.27 -10.01 -8.14
N ASP A 149 -14.97 -10.37 -6.91
CA ASP A 149 -15.17 -9.58 -5.69
C ASP A 149 -13.85 -9.01 -5.12
N PHE A 150 -12.76 -9.00 -5.88
CA PHE A 150 -11.43 -8.66 -5.38
C PHE A 150 -11.36 -7.24 -4.78
N TRP A 151 -12.17 -6.31 -5.26
CA TRP A 151 -12.24 -4.96 -4.70
C TRP A 151 -12.72 -4.89 -3.23
N VAL A 152 -13.52 -5.88 -2.74
CA VAL A 152 -13.91 -5.94 -1.31
C VAL A 152 -12.76 -6.38 -0.41
N ASN A 153 -11.68 -6.86 -0.99
CA ASN A 153 -10.38 -7.04 -0.34
C ASN A 153 -9.55 -5.75 -0.48
N GLU A 154 -9.11 -5.43 -1.68
CA GLU A 154 -8.11 -4.40 -1.93
C GLU A 154 -8.61 -2.98 -1.70
N GLY A 155 -9.82 -2.65 -2.11
CA GLY A 155 -10.37 -1.31 -1.92
C GLY A 155 -10.49 -0.91 -0.45
N PHE A 156 -10.90 -1.85 0.41
CA PHE A 156 -10.92 -1.63 1.86
C PHE A 156 -9.51 -1.53 2.43
N THR A 157 -8.59 -2.34 1.94
CA THR A 157 -7.19 -2.32 2.37
C THR A 157 -6.54 -0.99 2.06
N VAL A 158 -6.70 -0.46 0.85
CA VAL A 158 -6.21 0.87 0.47
C VAL A 158 -6.86 1.97 1.33
N TYR A 159 -8.17 1.88 1.59
CA TYR A 159 -8.84 2.83 2.48
C TYR A 159 -8.25 2.78 3.90
N PHE A 160 -7.98 1.59 4.44
CA PHE A 160 -7.38 1.43 5.77
C PHE A 160 -5.93 1.90 5.81
N GLU A 161 -5.14 1.59 4.79
CA GLU A 161 -3.79 2.11 4.63
C GLU A 161 -3.76 3.63 4.75
N ARG A 162 -4.59 4.33 3.96
CA ARG A 162 -4.70 5.81 4.00
C ARG A 162 -5.07 6.32 5.39
N ARG A 163 -5.98 5.63 6.10
CA ARG A 163 -6.43 6.02 7.44
C ARG A 163 -5.36 5.76 8.51
N ILE A 164 -4.62 4.66 8.42
CA ILE A 164 -3.47 4.37 9.29
C ILE A 164 -2.38 5.43 9.08
N MET A 165 -2.04 5.74 7.84
CA MET A 165 -1.03 6.74 7.52
C MET A 165 -1.48 8.16 7.89
N GLU A 166 -2.77 8.48 7.79
CA GLU A 166 -3.32 9.76 8.29
C GLU A 166 -3.11 9.92 9.80
N GLU A 167 -3.29 8.85 10.58
CA GLU A 167 -3.08 8.88 12.04
C GLU A 167 -1.59 9.00 12.40
N LEU A 168 -0.67 8.45 11.60
CA LEU A 168 0.77 8.47 11.86
C LEU A 168 1.47 9.72 11.32
N GLU A 169 1.21 10.03 10.05
CA GLU A 169 1.95 11.04 9.27
C GLU A 169 1.11 12.29 8.99
N GLY A 170 -0.18 12.24 9.31
CA GLY A 170 -1.10 13.34 9.12
C GLY A 170 -1.77 13.37 7.73
N LYS A 171 -2.74 14.29 7.64
CA LYS A 171 -3.62 14.38 6.47
C LYS A 171 -2.88 14.72 5.17
N ASP A 172 -1.89 15.62 5.22
CA ASP A 172 -1.17 16.05 4.02
C ASP A 172 -0.43 14.86 3.36
N TYR A 173 0.10 13.93 4.17
CA TYR A 173 0.70 12.69 3.67
C TYR A 173 -0.35 11.73 3.09
N ALA A 174 -1.46 11.51 3.79
CA ALA A 174 -2.54 10.64 3.30
C ALA A 174 -3.15 11.17 1.99
N ASP A 175 -3.32 12.48 1.86
CA ASP A 175 -3.75 13.13 0.62
C ASP A 175 -2.73 12.91 -0.51
N MET A 176 -1.44 13.00 -0.22
CA MET A 176 -0.36 12.77 -1.18
C MET A 176 -0.40 11.35 -1.75
N ILE A 177 -0.43 10.33 -0.89
CA ILE A 177 -0.49 8.93 -1.36
C ILE A 177 -1.82 8.61 -2.06
N SER A 178 -2.90 9.32 -1.75
CA SER A 178 -4.17 9.22 -2.49
C SER A 178 -4.07 9.78 -3.91
N VAL A 179 -3.27 10.84 -4.13
CA VAL A 179 -3.01 11.36 -5.49
C VAL A 179 -2.15 10.39 -6.29
N ILE A 180 -1.15 9.74 -5.66
CA ILE A 180 -0.33 8.72 -6.34
C ILE A 180 -1.21 7.57 -6.82
N GLY A 181 -2.01 6.96 -5.94
CA GLY A 181 -2.92 5.88 -6.32
C GLY A 181 -3.93 6.31 -7.41
N PHE A 182 -4.40 7.56 -7.36
CA PHE A 182 -5.27 8.07 -8.42
C PHE A 182 -4.55 8.17 -9.78
N GLN A 183 -3.27 8.56 -9.82
CA GLN A 183 -2.47 8.63 -11.05
C GLN A 183 -2.22 7.22 -11.63
N ASP A 184 -1.95 6.24 -10.77
CA ASP A 184 -1.80 4.84 -11.17
C ASP A 184 -3.14 4.29 -11.71
N LEU A 185 -4.25 4.58 -11.04
CA LEU A 185 -5.58 4.26 -11.54
C LEU A 185 -5.88 4.92 -12.89
N GLU A 186 -5.55 6.20 -13.11
CA GLU A 186 -5.71 6.86 -14.42
C GLU A 186 -4.93 6.14 -15.53
N THR A 187 -3.77 5.60 -15.19
CA THR A 187 -2.94 4.82 -16.13
C THR A 187 -3.57 3.45 -16.40
N SER A 188 -3.99 2.73 -15.38
CA SER A 188 -4.70 1.46 -15.53
C SER A 188 -5.97 1.58 -16.36
N MET A 189 -6.80 2.58 -16.06
CA MET A 189 -8.07 2.83 -16.78
C MET A 189 -7.89 3.06 -18.29
N LYS A 190 -6.71 3.50 -18.73
CA LYS A 190 -6.39 3.70 -20.16
C LYS A 190 -5.89 2.42 -20.83
N ASN A 191 -5.26 1.53 -20.07
CA ASN A 191 -4.49 0.41 -20.60
C ASN A 191 -5.20 -0.94 -20.53
N ILE A 192 -6.19 -1.10 -19.62
CA ILE A 192 -6.93 -2.36 -19.47
C ILE A 192 -8.21 -2.36 -20.33
N PRO A 193 -8.74 -3.54 -20.69
CA PRO A 193 -10.05 -3.65 -21.37
C PRO A 193 -11.16 -3.01 -20.54
N GLU A 194 -12.05 -2.25 -21.18
CA GLU A 194 -13.14 -1.50 -20.51
C GLU A 194 -13.96 -2.38 -19.56
N LYS A 195 -14.24 -3.64 -19.92
CA LYS A 195 -14.99 -4.59 -19.09
C LYS A 195 -14.39 -4.86 -17.71
N TYR A 196 -13.10 -4.56 -17.50
CA TYR A 196 -12.39 -4.72 -16.22
C TYR A 196 -12.26 -3.41 -15.45
N THR A 197 -12.89 -2.32 -15.91
CA THR A 197 -12.87 -1.02 -15.23
C THR A 197 -13.99 -0.82 -14.21
N SER A 198 -14.90 -1.82 -14.04
CA SER A 198 -15.88 -1.89 -12.95
C SER A 198 -15.26 -2.50 -11.69
N LEU A 199 -15.80 -2.20 -10.51
CA LEU A 199 -15.36 -2.84 -9.25
C LEU A 199 -15.80 -4.32 -9.24
N LYS A 200 -17.07 -4.61 -9.52
CA LYS A 200 -17.53 -5.98 -9.73
C LYS A 200 -17.26 -6.38 -11.17
N VAL A 201 -16.34 -7.30 -11.37
CA VAL A 201 -16.01 -7.88 -12.68
C VAL A 201 -16.66 -9.24 -12.86
N ASN A 202 -16.59 -9.80 -14.06
CA ASN A 202 -16.97 -11.19 -14.36
C ASN A 202 -15.76 -11.92 -14.94
N MET A 203 -15.15 -12.79 -14.15
CA MET A 203 -13.97 -13.57 -14.50
C MET A 203 -14.31 -15.00 -14.95
N THR A 204 -15.58 -15.33 -15.19
CA THR A 204 -15.99 -16.67 -15.62
C THR A 204 -15.26 -17.08 -16.91
N GLY A 205 -14.41 -18.09 -16.82
CA GLY A 205 -13.63 -18.59 -17.95
C GLY A 205 -12.46 -17.72 -18.39
N ALA A 206 -12.14 -16.66 -17.66
CA ALA A 206 -10.98 -15.80 -17.89
C ALA A 206 -9.84 -16.12 -16.90
N ASN A 207 -8.61 -15.73 -17.25
CA ASN A 207 -7.52 -15.72 -16.28
C ASN A 207 -7.72 -14.53 -15.32
N PRO A 208 -7.70 -14.73 -13.99
CA PRO A 208 -7.76 -13.63 -13.04
C PRO A 208 -6.71 -12.53 -13.26
N ASP A 209 -5.50 -12.88 -13.72
CA ASP A 209 -4.43 -11.93 -14.01
C ASP A 209 -4.80 -10.93 -15.12
N ASP A 210 -5.75 -11.26 -16.02
CA ASP A 210 -6.22 -10.34 -17.06
C ASP A 210 -6.94 -9.09 -16.50
N ALA A 211 -7.47 -9.18 -15.27
CA ALA A 211 -8.16 -8.09 -14.57
C ALA A 211 -7.29 -7.45 -13.49
N PHE A 212 -6.04 -7.90 -13.34
CA PHE A 212 -5.12 -7.32 -12.35
C PHE A 212 -4.74 -5.90 -12.76
N SER A 213 -5.09 -4.93 -11.93
CA SER A 213 -4.92 -3.49 -12.19
C SER A 213 -5.19 -2.69 -10.92
N ASP A 214 -5.00 -1.37 -10.95
CA ASP A 214 -5.30 -0.48 -9.82
C ASP A 214 -6.82 -0.25 -9.60
N VAL A 215 -7.69 -0.81 -10.44
CA VAL A 215 -9.15 -0.61 -10.32
C VAL A 215 -9.69 -1.18 -8.99
N PRO A 216 -9.48 -2.44 -8.60
CA PRO A 216 -9.98 -2.94 -7.32
C PRO A 216 -9.39 -2.18 -6.13
N TYR A 217 -8.16 -1.67 -6.23
CA TYR A 217 -7.45 -0.91 -5.22
C TYR A 217 -7.99 0.52 -5.10
N ASP A 218 -7.65 1.38 -6.04
CA ASP A 218 -7.86 2.81 -5.93
C ASP A 218 -9.28 3.26 -6.32
N LYS A 219 -9.94 2.64 -7.30
CA LYS A 219 -11.38 2.92 -7.52
C LYS A 219 -12.21 2.40 -6.34
N GLY A 220 -11.83 1.24 -5.75
CA GLY A 220 -12.41 0.72 -4.51
C GLY A 220 -12.25 1.69 -3.34
N TYR A 221 -11.04 2.21 -3.14
CA TYR A 221 -10.76 3.26 -2.15
C TYR A 221 -11.63 4.51 -2.36
N LEU A 222 -11.70 5.01 -3.60
CA LEU A 222 -12.48 6.21 -3.92
C LEU A 222 -13.98 6.02 -3.66
N PHE A 223 -14.51 4.83 -3.89
CA PHE A 223 -15.88 4.48 -3.51
C PHE A 223 -16.08 4.56 -1.99
N LEU A 224 -15.19 3.97 -1.20
CA LEU A 224 -15.27 4.02 0.26
C LEU A 224 -15.08 5.44 0.78
N LYS A 225 -14.20 6.22 0.16
CA LYS A 225 -13.99 7.63 0.50
C LYS A 225 -15.23 8.47 0.17
N MET A 226 -15.91 8.20 -0.93
CA MET A 226 -17.20 8.83 -1.26
C MET A 226 -18.25 8.52 -0.18
N LEU A 227 -18.31 7.26 0.32
CA LEU A 227 -19.22 6.90 1.42
C LEU A 227 -18.86 7.63 2.72
N GLU A 228 -17.58 7.73 3.08
CA GLU A 228 -17.12 8.51 4.23
C GLU A 228 -17.56 9.98 4.12
N ASP A 229 -17.33 10.59 2.95
CA ASP A 229 -17.71 12.00 2.70
C ASP A 229 -19.22 12.23 2.76
N LYS A 230 -20.00 11.26 2.26
CA LYS A 230 -21.48 11.35 2.21
C LYS A 230 -22.14 11.14 3.57
N TYR A 231 -21.65 10.16 4.35
CA TYR A 231 -22.31 9.75 5.60
C TYR A 231 -21.61 10.25 6.87
N GLY A 232 -20.41 10.81 6.73
CA GLY A 232 -19.56 11.30 7.80
C GLY A 232 -18.65 10.22 8.40
N ARG A 233 -17.42 10.62 8.72
CA ARG A 233 -16.34 9.75 9.19
C ARG A 233 -16.74 8.90 10.41
N GLU A 234 -17.30 9.51 11.46
CA GLU A 234 -17.65 8.80 12.69
C GLU A 234 -18.66 7.66 12.43
N LYS A 235 -19.68 7.92 11.60
CA LYS A 235 -20.69 6.93 11.26
C LYS A 235 -20.10 5.82 10.39
N PHE A 236 -19.22 6.19 9.45
CA PHE A 236 -18.57 5.25 8.58
C PHE A 236 -17.58 4.36 9.33
N ASP A 237 -16.79 4.90 10.25
CA ASP A 237 -15.89 4.11 11.10
C ASP A 237 -16.64 3.08 11.96
N LYS A 238 -17.78 3.47 12.55
CA LYS A 238 -18.66 2.52 13.27
C LYS A 238 -19.20 1.41 12.36
N PHE A 239 -19.61 1.77 11.15
CA PHE A 239 -20.08 0.81 10.15
C PHE A 239 -18.98 -0.19 9.79
N LEU A 240 -17.75 0.26 9.51
CA LEU A 240 -16.61 -0.60 9.17
C LEU A 240 -16.25 -1.54 10.34
N ASN A 241 -16.18 -1.02 11.56
CA ASN A 241 -15.89 -1.83 12.74
C ASN A 241 -16.93 -2.95 12.94
N GLN A 242 -18.23 -2.63 12.77
CA GLN A 242 -19.29 -3.64 12.82
C GLN A 242 -19.22 -4.63 11.67
N TYR A 243 -18.89 -4.17 10.46
CA TYR A 243 -18.75 -5.03 9.28
C TYR A 243 -17.68 -6.11 9.51
N PHE A 244 -16.46 -5.73 9.88
CA PHE A 244 -15.37 -6.69 10.08
C PHE A 244 -15.59 -7.59 11.31
N SER A 245 -16.16 -7.06 12.39
CA SER A 245 -16.43 -7.88 13.59
C SER A 245 -17.55 -8.90 13.36
N SER A 246 -18.59 -8.56 12.61
CA SER A 246 -19.74 -9.46 12.37
C SER A 246 -19.48 -10.52 11.29
N HIS A 247 -18.49 -10.29 10.42
CA HIS A 247 -18.14 -11.22 9.33
C HIS A 247 -16.75 -11.85 9.50
N ALA A 248 -16.18 -11.78 10.71
CA ALA A 248 -14.86 -12.33 10.99
C ALA A 248 -14.76 -13.81 10.57
N PHE A 249 -13.68 -14.15 9.86
CA PHE A 249 -13.40 -15.47 9.30
C PHE A 249 -14.45 -15.98 8.29
N GLN A 250 -15.13 -15.08 7.61
CA GLN A 250 -16.11 -15.40 6.58
C GLN A 250 -15.68 -14.86 5.22
N THR A 251 -16.33 -15.38 4.16
CA THR A 251 -16.17 -14.85 2.81
C THR A 251 -17.29 -13.86 2.46
N MET A 252 -16.94 -12.85 1.66
CA MET A 252 -17.82 -11.77 1.26
C MET A 252 -17.92 -11.69 -0.26
N THR A 253 -19.14 -11.53 -0.78
CA THR A 253 -19.39 -11.11 -2.15
C THR A 253 -19.78 -9.64 -2.21
N THR A 254 -19.64 -9.04 -3.36
CA THR A 254 -20.11 -7.67 -3.61
C THR A 254 -21.58 -7.49 -3.24
N GLU A 255 -22.43 -8.44 -3.60
CA GLU A 255 -23.88 -8.39 -3.36
C GLU A 255 -24.19 -8.42 -1.84
N LYS A 256 -23.54 -9.32 -1.10
CA LYS A 256 -23.69 -9.37 0.38
C LYS A 256 -23.21 -8.10 1.04
N PHE A 257 -22.09 -7.53 0.54
CA PHE A 257 -21.61 -6.24 1.04
C PHE A 257 -22.60 -5.11 0.77
N VAL A 258 -23.16 -5.04 -0.45
CA VAL A 258 -24.18 -4.03 -0.81
C VAL A 258 -25.42 -4.17 0.06
N ASP A 259 -25.90 -5.39 0.32
CA ASP A 259 -27.03 -5.62 1.22
C ASP A 259 -26.72 -5.17 2.66
N TYR A 260 -25.51 -5.47 3.15
CA TYR A 260 -25.07 -5.01 4.47
C TYR A 260 -24.95 -3.47 4.53
N LEU A 261 -24.41 -2.85 3.48
CA LEU A 261 -24.30 -1.39 3.34
C LEU A 261 -25.66 -0.71 3.39
N LYS A 262 -26.66 -1.25 2.66
CA LYS A 262 -28.05 -0.74 2.63
C LYS A 262 -28.70 -0.82 4.01
N ALA A 263 -28.51 -1.91 4.71
CA ALA A 263 -29.13 -2.15 6.00
C ALA A 263 -28.49 -1.32 7.14
N ASN A 264 -27.18 -1.09 7.11
CA ASN A 264 -26.45 -0.59 8.27
C ASN A 264 -25.85 0.83 8.12
N LEU A 265 -25.77 1.36 6.89
CA LEU A 265 -25.20 2.69 6.65
C LEU A 265 -26.16 3.63 5.92
N THR A 266 -26.75 3.17 4.80
CA THR A 266 -27.40 4.05 3.84
C THR A 266 -28.92 4.18 4.02
N ASN A 267 -29.52 3.41 4.93
CA ASN A 267 -30.97 3.33 5.15
C ASN A 267 -31.74 2.97 3.86
N GLY A 268 -31.17 2.06 3.05
CA GLY A 268 -31.75 1.59 1.81
C GLY A 268 -31.41 2.41 0.57
N ASP A 269 -30.69 3.53 0.67
CA ASP A 269 -30.19 4.27 -0.50
C ASP A 269 -29.10 3.46 -1.20
N ASP A 270 -29.35 3.10 -2.45
CA ASP A 270 -28.43 2.38 -3.34
C ASP A 270 -28.23 3.09 -4.70
N SER A 271 -28.63 4.36 -4.79
CA SER A 271 -28.62 5.15 -6.03
C SER A 271 -27.24 5.24 -6.69
N PHE A 272 -26.17 5.14 -5.92
CA PHE A 272 -24.77 5.19 -6.37
C PHE A 272 -24.18 3.81 -6.68
N VAL A 273 -24.81 2.71 -6.23
CA VAL A 273 -24.25 1.35 -6.31
C VAL A 273 -24.02 0.93 -7.77
N GLN A 274 -25.00 1.15 -8.64
CA GLN A 274 -24.87 0.81 -10.05
C GLN A 274 -23.71 1.55 -10.72
N GLU A 275 -23.60 2.84 -10.46
CA GLU A 275 -22.59 3.72 -11.07
C GLU A 275 -21.18 3.38 -10.59
N TRP A 276 -20.98 3.17 -9.29
CA TRP A 276 -19.65 2.97 -8.72
C TRP A 276 -19.16 1.53 -8.82
N ILE A 277 -20.05 0.55 -8.63
CA ILE A 277 -19.65 -0.86 -8.48
C ILE A 277 -19.79 -1.62 -9.81
N TYR A 278 -20.90 -1.46 -10.51
CA TYR A 278 -21.21 -2.32 -11.66
C TYR A 278 -20.93 -1.67 -13.02
N ASN A 279 -20.98 -0.34 -13.12
CA ASN A 279 -20.68 0.33 -14.37
C ASN A 279 -19.17 0.39 -14.62
N THR A 280 -18.79 0.25 -15.89
CA THR A 280 -17.42 0.48 -16.37
C THR A 280 -17.12 1.98 -16.45
N GLY A 281 -15.80 2.30 -16.50
CA GLY A 281 -15.34 3.68 -16.62
C GLY A 281 -15.39 4.47 -15.32
N TRP A 282 -15.42 5.80 -15.45
CA TRP A 282 -15.37 6.73 -14.33
C TRP A 282 -16.77 7.07 -13.82
N PRO A 283 -17.01 7.04 -12.49
CA PRO A 283 -18.24 7.55 -11.91
C PRO A 283 -18.39 9.05 -12.15
N LYS A 284 -19.62 9.52 -12.42
CA LYS A 284 -19.89 10.92 -12.77
C LYS A 284 -19.66 11.91 -11.64
N ASP A 285 -19.83 11.46 -10.41
CA ASP A 285 -19.67 12.25 -9.18
C ASP A 285 -18.28 12.08 -8.53
N LEU A 286 -17.34 11.48 -9.26
CA LEU A 286 -15.97 11.27 -8.80
C LEU A 286 -15.32 12.60 -8.43
N LYS A 287 -14.83 12.67 -7.19
CA LYS A 287 -13.96 13.76 -6.71
C LYS A 287 -12.51 13.29 -6.79
N LYS A 288 -11.72 13.96 -7.63
CA LYS A 288 -10.28 13.68 -7.71
C LYS A 288 -9.58 14.10 -6.42
N PRO A 289 -8.68 13.28 -5.88
CA PRO A 289 -7.84 13.67 -4.75
C PRO A 289 -6.89 14.81 -5.14
N THR A 290 -6.51 15.62 -4.16
CA THR A 290 -5.55 16.73 -4.32
C THR A 290 -4.52 16.67 -3.20
N SER A 291 -3.30 17.14 -3.46
CA SER A 291 -2.21 17.14 -2.48
C SER A 291 -1.53 18.49 -2.41
N LYS A 292 -1.59 19.10 -1.25
CA LYS A 292 -0.86 20.34 -0.96
C LYS A 292 0.66 20.16 -1.07
N LEU A 293 1.19 18.98 -0.71
CA LEU A 293 2.62 18.70 -0.82
C LEU A 293 3.06 18.67 -2.28
N PHE A 294 2.25 18.10 -3.16
CA PHE A 294 2.52 18.09 -4.60
C PHE A 294 2.39 19.48 -5.23
N ASP A 295 1.36 20.24 -4.84
CA ASP A 295 1.24 21.64 -5.29
C ASP A 295 2.48 22.46 -4.94
N LEU A 296 3.03 22.26 -3.73
CA LEU A 296 4.27 22.93 -3.30
C LEU A 296 5.51 22.43 -4.08
N ALA A 297 5.60 21.13 -4.37
CA ALA A 297 6.68 20.58 -5.19
C ALA A 297 6.65 21.13 -6.62
N GLU A 298 5.48 21.21 -7.24
CA GLU A 298 5.31 21.77 -8.57
C GLU A 298 5.62 23.29 -8.61
N ALA A 299 5.19 24.04 -7.59
CA ALA A 299 5.52 25.46 -7.47
C ALA A 299 7.04 25.67 -7.35
N GLN A 300 7.73 24.82 -6.59
CA GLN A 300 9.17 24.83 -6.45
C GLN A 300 9.86 24.54 -7.79
N LEU A 301 9.42 23.50 -8.52
CA LEU A 301 9.96 23.17 -9.84
C LEU A 301 9.86 24.37 -10.80
N LYS A 302 8.68 24.99 -10.89
CA LYS A 302 8.46 26.17 -11.74
C LYS A 302 9.40 27.35 -11.38
N GLN A 303 9.58 27.58 -10.07
CA GLN A 303 10.47 28.61 -9.57
C GLN A 303 11.93 28.32 -9.92
N ASP A 304 12.37 27.06 -9.76
CA ASP A 304 13.77 26.69 -10.02
C ASP A 304 14.12 26.78 -11.51
N ILE A 305 13.24 26.29 -12.39
CA ILE A 305 13.41 26.46 -13.84
C ILE A 305 13.48 27.94 -14.22
N THR A 306 12.62 28.76 -13.63
CA THR A 306 12.64 30.23 -13.86
C THR A 306 13.96 30.83 -13.39
N ASN A 307 14.45 30.44 -12.22
CA ASN A 307 15.72 30.91 -11.68
C ASN A 307 16.91 30.53 -12.59
N GLY A 308 16.94 29.27 -13.08
CA GLY A 308 17.96 28.80 -14.02
C GLY A 308 18.00 29.61 -15.32
N ARG A 309 16.83 29.83 -15.92
CA ARG A 309 16.69 30.62 -17.14
C ARG A 309 17.09 32.10 -16.95
N ASN A 310 16.89 32.63 -15.73
CA ASN A 310 17.34 33.96 -15.33
C ASN A 310 18.80 34.01 -14.86
N LYS A 311 19.57 32.90 -15.00
CA LYS A 311 20.98 32.78 -14.64
C LYS A 311 21.25 33.05 -13.14
N VAL A 312 20.30 32.74 -12.27
CA VAL A 312 20.52 32.77 -10.81
C VAL A 312 21.47 31.63 -10.47
N ALA A 313 22.48 31.91 -9.67
CA ALA A 313 23.43 30.85 -9.26
C ALA A 313 22.72 29.73 -8.49
N PRO A 314 22.95 28.44 -8.82
CA PRO A 314 22.31 27.34 -8.11
C PRO A 314 22.80 27.29 -6.66
N LYS A 315 21.85 27.12 -5.73
CA LYS A 315 22.14 26.92 -4.31
C LYS A 315 21.78 25.49 -3.94
N LYS A 316 22.76 24.71 -3.49
CA LYS A 316 22.53 23.32 -3.07
C LYS A 316 21.47 23.22 -1.98
N VAL A 317 20.53 22.32 -2.18
CA VAL A 317 19.45 21.96 -1.24
C VAL A 317 19.57 20.48 -0.90
N ALA A 318 19.49 20.15 0.38
CA ALA A 318 19.56 18.76 0.80
C ALA A 318 18.29 18.00 0.36
N ILE A 319 18.46 16.80 -0.19
CA ILE A 319 17.37 15.94 -0.61
C ILE A 319 16.42 15.57 0.55
N SER A 320 16.91 15.56 1.79
CA SER A 320 16.13 15.32 3.01
C SER A 320 15.09 16.40 3.35
N THR A 321 14.97 17.46 2.54
CA THR A 321 13.95 18.51 2.73
C THR A 321 12.54 18.07 2.30
N LYS A 322 12.43 16.99 1.55
CA LYS A 322 11.18 16.37 1.09
C LYS A 322 11.25 14.87 1.20
N SER A 323 10.09 14.22 1.24
CA SER A 323 9.99 12.77 1.16
C SER A 323 10.37 12.25 -0.24
N THR A 324 10.67 10.96 -0.33
CA THR A 324 10.92 10.28 -1.61
C THR A 324 9.76 10.51 -2.59
N ASN A 325 8.51 10.36 -2.14
CA ASN A 325 7.32 10.55 -2.97
C ASN A 325 7.20 11.99 -3.53
N GLU A 326 7.53 13.00 -2.73
CA GLU A 326 7.53 14.39 -3.20
C GLU A 326 8.61 14.64 -4.26
N TRP A 327 9.81 14.03 -4.11
CA TRP A 327 10.87 14.15 -5.09
C TRP A 327 10.55 13.42 -6.40
N VAL A 328 10.02 12.22 -6.32
CA VAL A 328 9.57 11.44 -7.50
C VAL A 328 8.50 12.23 -8.25
N HIS A 329 7.51 12.80 -7.54
CA HIS A 329 6.51 13.67 -8.16
C HIS A 329 7.13 14.90 -8.81
N PHE A 330 8.01 15.63 -8.09
CA PHE A 330 8.74 16.79 -8.60
C PHE A 330 9.45 16.49 -9.93
N ILE A 331 10.15 15.36 -9.98
CA ILE A 331 10.91 14.94 -11.17
C ILE A 331 9.96 14.58 -12.31
N ARG A 332 8.91 13.82 -12.05
CA ARG A 332 7.91 13.41 -13.06
C ARG A 332 7.10 14.57 -13.64
N GLN A 333 7.09 15.74 -12.97
CA GLN A 333 6.49 16.97 -13.53
C GLN A 333 7.42 17.71 -14.50
N ILE A 334 8.64 17.26 -14.73
CA ILE A 334 9.55 17.85 -15.69
C ILE A 334 9.09 17.50 -17.10
N ASP A 335 8.53 18.46 -17.81
CA ASP A 335 8.11 18.32 -19.22
C ASP A 335 9.33 18.41 -20.14
N THR A 336 9.88 17.27 -20.54
CA THR A 336 11.08 17.21 -21.41
C THR A 336 10.86 17.80 -22.80
N THR A 337 9.63 18.09 -23.20
CA THR A 337 9.32 18.82 -24.45
C THR A 337 9.47 20.34 -24.31
N LYS A 338 9.43 20.88 -23.08
CA LYS A 338 9.51 22.31 -22.76
C LYS A 338 10.77 22.70 -21.99
N ASN A 339 11.39 21.74 -21.31
CA ASN A 339 12.58 21.95 -20.49
C ASN A 339 13.83 21.51 -21.26
N THR A 340 14.86 22.35 -21.21
CA THR A 340 16.12 22.15 -21.95
C THR A 340 17.11 21.33 -21.10
N LYS A 341 18.21 20.88 -21.75
CA LYS A 341 19.33 20.22 -21.03
C LYS A 341 19.95 21.15 -19.97
N GLU A 342 19.95 22.46 -20.23
CA GLU A 342 20.44 23.47 -19.29
C GLU A 342 19.52 23.60 -18.08
N ASP A 343 18.18 23.48 -18.26
CA ASP A 343 17.22 23.46 -17.14
C ASP A 343 17.47 22.21 -16.27
N LEU A 344 17.67 21.03 -16.87
CA LEU A 344 18.00 19.80 -16.14
C LEU A 344 19.33 19.90 -15.40
N ALA A 345 20.37 20.39 -16.05
CA ALA A 345 21.68 20.60 -15.42
C ALA A 345 21.60 21.58 -14.24
N TYR A 346 20.74 22.60 -14.34
CA TYR A 346 20.50 23.53 -13.24
C TYR A 346 19.82 22.86 -12.04
N LEU A 347 18.79 22.02 -12.28
CA LEU A 347 18.12 21.24 -11.23
C LEU A 347 19.09 20.27 -10.55
N ASP A 348 19.90 19.56 -11.35
CA ASP A 348 20.91 18.63 -10.81
C ASP A 348 21.98 19.35 -9.99
N ALA A 349 22.38 20.56 -10.40
CA ALA A 349 23.32 21.38 -9.61
C ALA A 349 22.74 21.82 -8.24
N ILE A 350 21.40 21.91 -8.12
CA ILE A 350 20.71 22.22 -6.85
C ILE A 350 20.57 20.96 -5.97
N TYR A 351 20.05 19.86 -6.53
CA TYR A 351 19.53 18.71 -5.79
C TYR A 351 20.43 17.49 -5.83
N ASP A 352 21.38 17.41 -6.76
CA ASP A 352 22.32 16.29 -6.94
C ASP A 352 21.60 14.96 -7.20
N PHE A 353 20.53 14.97 -7.99
CA PHE A 353 19.71 13.81 -8.31
C PHE A 353 20.52 12.69 -8.98
N THR A 354 21.47 13.07 -9.86
CA THR A 354 22.37 12.13 -10.57
C THR A 354 23.19 11.27 -9.61
N ASN A 355 23.50 11.73 -8.40
CA ASN A 355 24.26 11.01 -7.41
C ASN A 355 23.40 10.55 -6.21
N SER A 356 22.06 10.54 -6.38
CA SER A 356 21.15 10.08 -5.33
C SER A 356 21.51 8.67 -4.88
N LYS A 357 21.38 8.41 -3.57
CA LYS A 357 21.49 7.06 -3.00
C LYS A 357 20.13 6.40 -2.80
N ASN A 358 19.05 7.13 -3.11
CA ASN A 358 17.71 6.63 -3.07
C ASN A 358 17.35 6.11 -4.48
N PRO A 359 17.10 4.80 -4.63
CA PRO A 359 16.87 4.18 -5.94
C PRO A 359 15.60 4.71 -6.64
N GLU A 360 14.56 5.08 -5.90
CA GLU A 360 13.31 5.60 -6.47
C GLU A 360 13.55 6.99 -7.10
N ILE A 361 14.31 7.85 -6.42
CA ILE A 361 14.67 9.17 -6.93
C ILE A 361 15.62 9.04 -8.13
N GLU A 362 16.61 8.14 -8.04
CA GLU A 362 17.57 7.88 -9.12
C GLU A 362 16.84 7.36 -10.36
N CYS A 363 15.94 6.39 -10.19
CA CYS A 363 15.12 5.83 -11.28
C CYS A 363 14.30 6.93 -11.96
N ALA A 364 13.54 7.70 -11.19
CA ALA A 364 12.71 8.78 -11.73
C ALA A 364 13.53 9.86 -12.47
N TRP A 365 14.78 10.08 -12.05
CA TRP A 365 15.65 11.08 -12.70
C TRP A 365 16.21 10.62 -14.04
N PHE A 366 16.41 9.30 -14.23
CA PHE A 366 16.97 8.73 -15.46
C PHE A 366 15.91 8.24 -16.46
N GLU A 367 14.63 8.16 -16.07
CA GLU A 367 13.49 7.95 -16.97
C GLU A 367 13.22 9.18 -17.85
#